data_9565d98c68686a1549358b8798d59e06
#
_entry.id   9565d98c68686a1549358b8798d59e06
#
_cell.length_a   1.000
_cell.length_b   1.000
_cell.length_c   1.000
_cell.angle_alpha   90.00
_cell.angle_beta   90.00
_cell.angle_gamma   90.00
#
_symmetry.space_group_name_H-M   'P 1'
#
loop_
_entity.id
_entity.type
_entity.pdbx_description
1 polymer ?
#
loop_
_entity_poly.entity_id
_entity_poly.type
_entity_poly.pdbx_seq_one_letter_code
_entity_poly.pdbx_strand_id
1 'polypeptide(L)'
;IRAAMVTFEHFGIAPGFRRMVENGEVEFIEDVCEGVMSGLRAGAYGLPFMPSGITLESDLVKLNVKRGLWSIIKDPFSGEELVVVKAIRPDVAIIHAHRADEKGNVELLGPKYEDLLKVQASRKVIVTVEELVPEDYFRENPERLTIPGFLVTAVVHAPRGAWPTSMYGRYGTDYGIIKRYFDSVKAGLGINDVLKVFENAWDG
;
A
#
# COMPACT_ATOMS: atom_id res chain seq x y z
N ILE A 1 3.47 -6.80 -10.34
CA ILE A 1 3.54 -6.20 -8.97
C ILE A 1 4.82 -5.41 -8.86
N ARG A 2 4.76 -4.16 -8.35
CA ARG A 2 5.94 -3.34 -8.01
C ARG A 2 5.95 -3.09 -6.51
N ALA A 3 6.98 -3.55 -5.82
CA ALA A 3 7.13 -3.38 -4.38
C ALA A 3 8.59 -3.53 -3.95
N ALA A 4 8.92 -2.98 -2.76
CA ALA A 4 10.22 -3.20 -2.14
C ALA A 4 10.32 -4.63 -1.57
N MET A 5 9.23 -5.11 -0.97
CA MET A 5 9.15 -6.48 -0.44
C MET A 5 7.68 -6.91 -0.32
N VAL A 6 7.45 -8.22 -0.34
CA VAL A 6 6.15 -8.84 -0.04
C VAL A 6 6.37 -9.90 1.04
N THR A 7 6.30 -9.45 2.29
CA THR A 7 6.64 -10.25 3.47
C THR A 7 5.59 -10.11 4.56
N PHE A 8 5.58 -11.10 5.45
CA PHE A 8 4.98 -11.01 6.78
C PHE A 8 6.12 -11.02 7.80
N GLU A 9 6.28 -9.97 8.57
CA GLU A 9 7.47 -9.76 9.42
C GLU A 9 7.85 -10.97 10.28
N HIS A 10 6.86 -11.63 10.88
CA HIS A 10 7.09 -12.80 11.75
C HIS A 10 7.23 -14.13 10.99
N PHE A 11 6.87 -14.20 9.72
CA PHE A 11 6.80 -15.44 8.96
C PHE A 11 7.71 -15.45 7.71
N GLY A 12 8.28 -14.30 7.35
CA GLY A 12 9.16 -14.14 6.20
C GLY A 12 8.39 -13.86 4.89
N ILE A 13 9.00 -14.20 3.76
CA ILE A 13 8.43 -13.92 2.44
C ILE A 13 7.10 -14.65 2.28
N ALA A 14 6.10 -13.95 1.72
CA ALA A 14 4.78 -14.51 1.42
C ALA A 14 4.91 -15.72 0.46
N PRO A 15 4.61 -16.95 0.89
CA PRO A 15 4.99 -18.15 0.14
C PRO A 15 4.20 -18.31 -1.16
N GLY A 16 2.94 -17.87 -1.18
CA GLY A 16 2.11 -17.85 -2.40
C GLY A 16 2.67 -16.90 -3.45
N PHE A 17 3.01 -15.68 -3.03
CA PHE A 17 3.65 -14.67 -3.89
C PHE A 17 4.96 -15.19 -4.47
N ARG A 18 5.85 -15.71 -3.63
CA ARG A 18 7.13 -16.26 -4.05
C ARG A 18 6.96 -17.33 -5.13
N ARG A 19 6.07 -18.29 -4.90
CA ARG A 19 5.78 -19.37 -5.87
C ARG A 19 5.29 -18.81 -7.21
N MET A 20 4.36 -17.84 -7.20
CA MET A 20 3.82 -17.24 -8.42
C MET A 20 4.88 -16.48 -9.22
N VAL A 21 5.83 -15.81 -8.55
CA VAL A 21 6.95 -15.13 -9.20
C VAL A 21 7.93 -16.15 -9.78
N GLU A 22 8.32 -17.17 -9.01
CA GLU A 22 9.24 -18.23 -9.46
C GLU A 22 8.68 -19.03 -10.66
N ASN A 23 7.35 -19.22 -10.70
CA ASN A 23 6.67 -19.89 -11.82
C ASN A 23 6.41 -18.97 -13.03
N GLY A 24 6.73 -17.67 -12.94
CA GLY A 24 6.44 -16.71 -14.00
C GLY A 24 4.96 -16.34 -14.15
N GLU A 25 4.12 -16.67 -13.17
CA GLU A 25 2.70 -16.34 -13.16
C GLU A 25 2.44 -14.85 -12.83
N VAL A 26 3.39 -14.20 -12.16
CA VAL A 26 3.36 -12.80 -11.79
C VAL A 26 4.68 -12.13 -12.14
N GLU A 27 4.61 -11.05 -12.91
CA GLU A 27 5.76 -10.17 -13.09
C GLU A 27 6.02 -9.37 -11.81
N PHE A 28 7.22 -9.51 -11.26
CA PHE A 28 7.65 -8.72 -10.10
C PHE A 28 8.68 -7.68 -10.50
N ILE A 29 8.38 -6.44 -10.22
CA ILE A 29 9.29 -5.30 -10.36
C ILE A 29 9.84 -5.00 -8.98
N GLU A 30 11.06 -5.48 -8.75
CA GLU A 30 11.77 -5.21 -7.51
C GLU A 30 12.17 -3.74 -7.42
N ASP A 31 11.82 -3.12 -6.30
CA ASP A 31 12.09 -1.72 -5.99
C ASP A 31 12.66 -1.62 -4.57
N VAL A 32 12.93 -0.42 -4.12
CA VAL A 32 13.21 -0.09 -2.71
C VAL A 32 12.12 0.80 -2.15
N CYS A 33 11.97 0.83 -0.82
CA CYS A 33 10.96 1.68 -0.18
C CYS A 33 11.06 3.14 -0.66
N GLU A 34 12.29 3.67 -0.72
CA GLU A 34 12.54 5.03 -1.21
C GLU A 34 12.13 5.22 -2.67
N GLY A 35 12.33 4.22 -3.55
CA GLY A 35 11.90 4.28 -4.95
C GLY A 35 10.38 4.37 -5.09
N VAL A 36 9.65 3.52 -4.36
CA VAL A 36 8.17 3.56 -4.35
C VAL A 36 7.67 4.89 -3.76
N MET A 37 8.24 5.32 -2.63
CA MET A 37 7.84 6.56 -1.96
C MET A 37 8.12 7.79 -2.81
N SER A 38 9.31 7.89 -3.44
CA SER A 38 9.65 9.00 -4.33
C SER A 38 8.76 9.03 -5.57
N GLY A 39 8.45 7.88 -6.16
CA GLY A 39 7.50 7.80 -7.26
C GLY A 39 6.08 8.26 -6.89
N LEU A 40 5.58 7.87 -5.73
CA LEU A 40 4.28 8.32 -5.21
C LEU A 40 4.29 9.82 -4.87
N ARG A 41 5.36 10.35 -4.26
CA ARG A 41 5.52 11.80 -4.01
C ARG A 41 5.45 12.59 -5.33
N ALA A 42 6.20 12.15 -6.34
CA ALA A 42 6.13 12.76 -7.66
C ALA A 42 4.70 12.76 -8.23
N GLY A 43 4.00 11.63 -8.13
CA GLY A 43 2.60 11.51 -8.54
C GLY A 43 1.67 12.46 -7.80
N ALA A 44 1.77 12.49 -6.47
CA ALA A 44 0.96 13.32 -5.59
C ALA A 44 1.16 14.83 -5.82
N TYR A 45 2.40 15.23 -6.14
CA TYR A 45 2.75 16.64 -6.39
C TYR A 45 2.60 17.07 -7.86
N GLY A 46 2.10 16.18 -8.73
CA GLY A 46 1.95 16.47 -10.16
C GLY A 46 3.27 16.56 -10.93
N LEU A 47 4.39 16.12 -10.33
CA LEU A 47 5.70 16.15 -10.94
C LEU A 47 5.91 14.95 -11.87
N PRO A 48 6.73 15.04 -12.93
CA PRO A 48 7.04 13.91 -13.80
C PRO A 48 7.95 12.88 -13.13
N PHE A 49 8.80 13.29 -12.22
CA PHE A 49 9.73 12.46 -11.45
C PHE A 49 10.13 13.16 -10.13
N MET A 50 10.78 12.42 -9.25
CA MET A 50 11.34 12.92 -7.98
C MET A 50 12.79 12.45 -7.85
N PRO A 51 13.72 13.35 -7.44
CA PRO A 51 15.04 12.96 -6.95
C PRO A 51 14.91 12.03 -5.72
N SER A 52 15.84 11.11 -5.58
CA SER A 52 15.84 10.13 -4.49
C SER A 52 17.22 9.95 -3.86
N GLY A 53 17.24 9.47 -2.61
CA GLY A 53 18.48 9.08 -1.91
C GLY A 53 19.00 7.68 -2.26
N ILE A 54 18.55 7.09 -3.37
CA ILE A 54 19.00 5.76 -3.81
C ILE A 54 20.47 5.85 -4.23
N THR A 55 21.31 4.99 -3.64
CA THR A 55 22.74 4.90 -3.97
C THR A 55 22.97 4.37 -5.40
N LEU A 56 23.82 5.03 -6.16
CA LEU A 56 24.13 4.70 -7.56
C LEU A 56 24.75 3.31 -7.74
N GLU A 57 25.43 2.82 -6.71
CA GLU A 57 26.11 1.51 -6.72
C GLU A 57 25.16 0.30 -6.61
N SER A 58 23.88 0.56 -6.31
CA SER A 58 22.89 -0.51 -6.23
C SER A 58 22.64 -1.15 -7.59
N ASP A 59 22.65 -2.47 -7.67
CA ASP A 59 22.30 -3.19 -8.91
C ASP A 59 20.85 -2.94 -9.35
N LEU A 60 19.97 -2.58 -8.42
CA LEU A 60 18.59 -2.16 -8.74
C LEU A 60 18.55 -0.90 -9.60
N VAL A 61 19.55 -0.02 -9.50
CA VAL A 61 19.65 1.17 -10.36
C VAL A 61 19.75 0.76 -11.82
N LYS A 62 20.69 -0.11 -12.16
CA LYS A 62 20.85 -0.62 -13.53
C LYS A 62 19.58 -1.27 -14.05
N LEU A 63 18.95 -2.09 -13.21
CA LEU A 63 17.73 -2.83 -13.56
C LEU A 63 16.54 -1.88 -13.81
N ASN A 64 16.29 -0.93 -12.91
CA ASN A 64 15.14 -0.04 -13.02
C ASN A 64 15.37 1.10 -14.03
N VAL A 65 16.61 1.50 -14.28
CA VAL A 65 16.95 2.39 -15.41
C VAL A 65 16.66 1.70 -16.75
N LYS A 66 17.06 0.43 -16.92
CA LYS A 66 16.75 -0.36 -18.12
C LYS A 66 15.23 -0.50 -18.36
N ARG A 67 14.46 -0.57 -17.29
CA ARG A 67 12.98 -0.63 -17.32
C ARG A 67 12.31 0.75 -17.57
N GLY A 68 13.07 1.83 -17.60
CA GLY A 68 12.53 3.19 -17.76
C GLY A 68 11.72 3.68 -16.55
N LEU A 69 11.96 3.11 -15.37
CA LEU A 69 11.32 3.49 -14.12
C LEU A 69 12.17 4.50 -13.34
N TRP A 70 13.48 4.42 -13.49
CA TRP A 70 14.46 5.33 -12.91
C TRP A 70 15.32 5.95 -14.00
N SER A 71 16.02 7.02 -13.67
CA SER A 71 17.05 7.62 -14.51
C SER A 71 18.15 8.22 -13.63
N ILE A 72 19.32 8.47 -14.23
CA ILE A 72 20.41 9.18 -13.56
C ILE A 72 20.51 10.55 -14.22
N ILE A 73 20.55 11.59 -13.40
CA ILE A 73 20.71 12.96 -13.84
C ILE A 73 21.82 13.64 -13.04
N LYS A 74 22.35 14.75 -13.56
CA LYS A 74 23.19 15.66 -12.79
C LYS A 74 22.33 16.65 -12.03
N ASP A 75 22.62 16.80 -10.75
CA ASP A 75 22.06 17.89 -9.95
C ASP A 75 22.58 19.23 -10.51
N PRO A 76 21.71 20.15 -10.90
CA PRO A 76 22.11 21.43 -11.48
C PRO A 76 22.83 22.35 -10.50
N PHE A 77 22.77 22.10 -9.21
CA PHE A 77 23.37 22.93 -8.17
C PHE A 77 24.71 22.40 -7.70
N SER A 78 24.83 21.09 -7.43
CA SER A 78 26.06 20.45 -6.97
C SER A 78 26.90 19.84 -8.10
N GLY A 79 26.29 19.49 -9.22
CA GLY A 79 26.93 18.77 -10.32
C GLY A 79 27.08 17.26 -10.06
N GLU A 80 26.63 16.76 -8.91
CA GLU A 80 26.67 15.34 -8.56
C GLU A 80 25.62 14.54 -9.32
N GLU A 81 25.91 13.29 -9.60
CA GLU A 81 24.92 12.37 -10.17
C GLU A 81 23.99 11.86 -9.09
N LEU A 82 22.69 11.79 -9.42
CA LEU A 82 21.66 11.27 -8.53
C LEU A 82 20.60 10.46 -9.29
N VAL A 83 19.97 9.54 -8.60
CA VAL A 83 18.85 8.76 -9.13
C VAL A 83 17.57 9.56 -9.03
N VAL A 84 16.81 9.61 -10.12
CA VAL A 84 15.46 10.13 -10.15
C VAL A 84 14.47 9.00 -10.45
N VAL A 85 13.33 9.04 -9.79
CA VAL A 85 12.28 8.04 -9.90
C VAL A 85 11.09 8.62 -10.64
N LYS A 86 10.65 7.92 -11.70
CA LYS A 86 9.45 8.29 -12.47
C LYS A 86 8.21 8.30 -11.60
N ALA A 87 7.33 9.27 -11.78
CA ALA A 87 6.07 9.38 -11.05
C ALA A 87 5.23 8.10 -11.12
N ILE A 88 4.72 7.67 -9.98
CA ILE A 88 3.72 6.61 -9.86
C ILE A 88 2.37 7.30 -9.72
N ARG A 89 1.46 7.02 -10.65
CA ARG A 89 0.08 7.54 -10.67
C ARG A 89 -0.89 6.38 -10.81
N PRO A 90 -1.34 5.79 -9.69
CA PRO A 90 -2.30 4.69 -9.73
C PRO A 90 -3.64 5.14 -10.32
N ASP A 91 -4.33 4.25 -11.03
CA ASP A 91 -5.70 4.50 -11.46
C ASP A 91 -6.66 4.47 -10.27
N VAL A 92 -6.41 3.57 -9.31
CA VAL A 92 -7.22 3.42 -8.10
C VAL A 92 -6.31 3.18 -6.89
N ALA A 93 -6.52 3.94 -5.81
CA ALA A 93 -6.04 3.58 -4.47
C ALA A 93 -7.18 2.92 -3.68
N ILE A 94 -6.83 1.91 -2.89
CA ILE A 94 -7.72 1.27 -1.92
C ILE A 94 -7.10 1.45 -0.55
N ILE A 95 -7.82 2.11 0.36
CA ILE A 95 -7.39 2.40 1.73
C ILE A 95 -8.41 1.84 2.70
N HIS A 96 -7.94 1.21 3.79
CA HIS A 96 -8.79 0.86 4.92
C HIS A 96 -8.60 1.87 6.05
N ALA A 97 -9.70 2.43 6.57
CA ALA A 97 -9.66 3.52 7.54
C ALA A 97 -10.60 3.28 8.73
N HIS A 98 -10.52 4.14 9.75
CA HIS A 98 -11.28 3.99 10.98
C HIS A 98 -12.72 4.44 10.81
N ARG A 99 -12.94 5.64 10.25
CA ARG A 99 -14.25 6.25 10.08
C ARG A 99 -14.33 7.02 8.78
N ALA A 100 -15.52 7.08 8.23
CA ALA A 100 -15.87 8.04 7.20
C ALA A 100 -17.30 8.48 7.31
N ASP A 101 -17.60 9.69 6.81
CA ASP A 101 -18.96 10.15 6.57
C ASP A 101 -19.42 9.83 5.13
N GLU A 102 -20.69 10.09 4.84
CA GLU A 102 -21.26 9.88 3.50
C GLU A 102 -20.69 10.82 2.44
N LYS A 103 -20.05 11.92 2.83
CA LYS A 103 -19.36 12.87 1.93
C LYS A 103 -17.93 12.42 1.58
N GLY A 104 -17.47 11.32 2.15
CA GLY A 104 -16.14 10.80 1.92
C GLY A 104 -15.04 11.43 2.75
N ASN A 105 -15.36 12.21 3.78
CA ASN A 105 -14.38 12.64 4.76
C ASN A 105 -13.95 11.46 5.61
N VAL A 106 -12.63 11.30 5.85
CA VAL A 106 -12.07 10.09 6.45
C VAL A 106 -11.16 10.40 7.63
N GLU A 107 -11.34 9.63 8.70
CA GLU A 107 -10.42 9.54 9.83
C GLU A 107 -9.54 8.29 9.69
N LEU A 108 -8.24 8.48 9.66
CA LEU A 108 -7.24 7.42 9.73
C LEU A 108 -6.32 7.69 10.93
N LEU A 109 -6.37 6.82 11.94
CA LEU A 109 -5.58 6.93 13.17
C LEU A 109 -4.27 6.13 13.06
N GLY A 110 -3.31 6.46 13.91
CA GLY A 110 -2.01 5.81 13.95
C GLY A 110 -1.09 6.18 12.79
N PRO A 111 -0.05 5.38 12.53
CA PRO A 111 0.89 5.58 11.43
C PRO A 111 0.18 5.50 10.08
N LYS A 112 0.47 6.44 9.19
CA LYS A 112 -0.19 6.55 7.88
C LYS A 112 0.70 6.11 6.73
N TYR A 113 2.00 5.94 7.00
CA TYR A 113 3.01 5.51 6.03
C TYR A 113 2.83 6.22 4.67
N GLU A 114 2.64 5.47 3.60
CA GLU A 114 2.41 5.99 2.25
C GLU A 114 0.92 6.18 1.89
N ASP A 115 -0.01 5.94 2.80
CA ASP A 115 -1.45 5.98 2.49
C ASP A 115 -1.90 7.33 1.93
N LEU A 116 -1.46 8.43 2.54
CA LEU A 116 -1.79 9.77 2.06
C LEU A 116 -1.18 10.06 0.68
N LEU A 117 0.01 9.56 0.40
CA LEU A 117 0.64 9.69 -0.91
C LEU A 117 -0.11 8.86 -1.96
N LYS A 118 -0.56 7.65 -1.63
CA LYS A 118 -1.39 6.82 -2.51
C LYS A 118 -2.68 7.53 -2.86
N VAL A 119 -3.37 8.10 -1.85
CA VAL A 119 -4.60 8.88 -2.05
C VAL A 119 -4.36 10.05 -3.01
N GLN A 120 -3.33 10.86 -2.75
CA GLN A 120 -3.05 12.07 -3.53
C GLN A 120 -2.51 11.77 -4.93
N ALA A 121 -1.80 10.66 -5.13
CA ALA A 121 -1.24 10.26 -6.41
C ALA A 121 -2.25 9.59 -7.35
N SER A 122 -3.37 9.10 -6.83
CA SER A 122 -4.31 8.26 -7.56
C SER A 122 -5.43 9.05 -8.23
N ARG A 123 -5.97 8.50 -9.34
CA ARG A 123 -7.12 9.09 -10.05
C ARG A 123 -8.43 8.88 -9.32
N LYS A 124 -8.57 7.73 -8.65
CA LYS A 124 -9.75 7.35 -7.87
C LYS A 124 -9.30 6.76 -6.55
N VAL A 125 -10.10 6.98 -5.51
CA VAL A 125 -9.82 6.46 -4.17
C VAL A 125 -11.07 5.77 -3.65
N ILE A 126 -10.91 4.50 -3.29
CA ILE A 126 -11.93 3.72 -2.59
C ILE A 126 -11.46 3.57 -1.15
N VAL A 127 -12.31 3.95 -0.22
CA VAL A 127 -12.02 3.81 1.21
C VAL A 127 -13.00 2.82 1.82
N THR A 128 -12.47 1.75 2.40
CA THR A 128 -13.25 0.87 3.28
C THR A 128 -13.09 1.35 4.71
N VAL A 129 -14.13 1.26 5.54
CA VAL A 129 -14.10 1.78 6.91
C VAL A 129 -14.69 0.84 7.93
N GLU A 130 -14.16 0.92 9.14
CA GLU A 130 -14.69 0.21 10.32
C GLU A 130 -16.06 0.77 10.75
N GLU A 131 -16.29 2.07 10.56
CA GLU A 131 -17.45 2.77 11.09
C GLU A 131 -17.87 3.93 10.16
N LEU A 132 -19.16 4.01 9.86
CA LEU A 132 -19.74 5.20 9.24
C LEU A 132 -20.18 6.16 10.33
N VAL A 133 -19.85 7.44 10.17
CA VAL A 133 -20.20 8.52 11.12
C VAL A 133 -21.14 9.54 10.48
N PRO A 134 -21.94 10.28 11.28
CA PRO A 134 -22.77 11.36 10.79
C PRO A 134 -21.95 12.46 10.11
N GLU A 135 -22.58 13.21 9.21
CA GLU A 135 -21.95 14.29 8.43
C GLU A 135 -21.35 15.42 9.31
N ASP A 136 -21.93 15.69 10.47
CA ASP A 136 -21.45 16.71 11.40
C ASP A 136 -20.22 16.29 12.22
N TYR A 137 -19.91 14.99 12.26
CA TYR A 137 -18.77 14.45 13.01
C TYR A 137 -17.46 15.20 12.73
N PHE A 138 -17.11 15.40 11.45
CA PHE A 138 -15.87 16.08 11.07
C PHE A 138 -15.95 17.61 11.23
N ARG A 139 -17.15 18.19 11.22
CA ARG A 139 -17.33 19.60 11.52
C ARG A 139 -17.12 19.89 13.00
N GLU A 140 -17.54 18.97 13.87
CA GLU A 140 -17.34 19.05 15.31
C GLU A 140 -15.93 18.64 15.76
N ASN A 141 -15.25 17.82 14.96
CA ASN A 141 -13.91 17.29 15.24
C ASN A 141 -12.97 17.48 14.03
N PRO A 142 -12.66 18.72 13.63
CA PRO A 142 -11.88 18.99 12.40
C PRO A 142 -10.47 18.42 12.45
N GLU A 143 -9.88 18.25 13.64
CA GLU A 143 -8.55 17.66 13.84
C GLU A 143 -8.50 16.16 13.50
N ARG A 144 -9.64 15.50 13.42
CA ARG A 144 -9.76 14.09 13.04
C ARG A 144 -9.81 13.86 11.53
N LEU A 145 -10.05 14.91 10.76
CA LEU A 145 -10.07 14.81 9.30
C LEU A 145 -8.67 14.53 8.77
N THR A 146 -8.49 13.32 8.24
CA THR A 146 -7.20 12.88 7.66
C THR A 146 -7.21 12.96 6.13
N ILE A 147 -8.31 12.50 5.50
CA ILE A 147 -8.49 12.53 4.04
C ILE A 147 -9.77 13.29 3.75
N PRO A 148 -9.70 14.44 3.09
CA PRO A 148 -10.90 15.22 2.74
C PRO A 148 -11.70 14.53 1.63
N GLY A 149 -13.03 14.62 1.72
CA GLY A 149 -13.97 13.89 0.87
C GLY A 149 -13.81 14.15 -0.63
N PHE A 150 -13.31 15.32 -1.04
CA PHE A 150 -13.09 15.60 -2.46
C PHE A 150 -12.01 14.72 -3.11
N LEU A 151 -11.18 14.03 -2.33
CA LEU A 151 -10.20 13.05 -2.83
C LEU A 151 -10.79 11.63 -2.91
N VAL A 152 -11.94 11.38 -2.29
CA VAL A 152 -12.53 10.04 -2.15
C VAL A 152 -13.62 9.83 -3.21
N THR A 153 -13.54 8.73 -3.92
CA THR A 153 -14.51 8.36 -4.96
C THR A 153 -15.66 7.52 -4.40
N ALA A 154 -15.36 6.64 -3.44
CA ALA A 154 -16.34 5.77 -2.81
C ALA A 154 -15.94 5.41 -1.38
N VAL A 155 -16.93 5.29 -0.51
CA VAL A 155 -16.81 4.76 0.85
C VAL A 155 -17.59 3.47 0.96
N VAL A 156 -17.00 2.46 1.60
CA VAL A 156 -17.59 1.14 1.82
C VAL A 156 -17.49 0.80 3.31
N HIS A 157 -18.62 0.53 3.95
CA HIS A 157 -18.63 0.02 5.32
C HIS A 157 -18.16 -1.43 5.33
N ALA A 158 -17.03 -1.70 5.95
CA ALA A 158 -16.39 -3.00 6.01
C ALA A 158 -15.72 -3.21 7.38
N PRO A 159 -16.53 -3.45 8.44
CA PRO A 159 -16.00 -3.70 9.78
C PRO A 159 -15.00 -4.87 9.76
N ARG A 160 -13.91 -4.74 10.51
CA ARG A 160 -12.79 -5.69 10.52
C ARG A 160 -12.11 -5.87 9.15
N GLY A 161 -12.21 -4.90 8.25
CA GLY A 161 -11.70 -5.00 6.88
C GLY A 161 -10.18 -5.13 6.76
N ALA A 162 -9.40 -4.84 7.80
CA ALA A 162 -7.96 -5.09 7.84
C ALA A 162 -7.61 -6.50 8.37
N TRP A 163 -8.57 -7.21 9.00
CA TRP A 163 -8.31 -8.55 9.52
C TRP A 163 -7.87 -9.52 8.38
N PRO A 164 -6.92 -10.41 8.60
CA PRO A 164 -6.28 -10.84 9.86
C PRO A 164 -5.11 -9.98 10.34
N THR A 165 -4.80 -8.87 9.67
CA THR A 165 -3.83 -7.89 10.18
C THR A 165 -4.48 -6.96 11.20
N SER A 166 -3.71 -6.05 11.79
CA SER A 166 -4.19 -5.15 12.84
C SER A 166 -4.84 -3.88 12.28
N MET A 167 -5.75 -3.31 13.06
CA MET A 167 -6.24 -1.95 12.91
C MET A 167 -5.99 -1.19 14.20
N TYR A 168 -5.22 -0.10 14.12
CA TYR A 168 -4.78 0.67 15.29
C TYR A 168 -5.94 1.06 16.20
N GLY A 169 -5.85 0.70 17.49
CA GLY A 169 -6.88 1.00 18.49
C GLY A 169 -8.22 0.24 18.32
N ARG A 170 -8.32 -0.70 17.36
CA ARG A 170 -9.52 -1.53 17.15
C ARG A 170 -9.26 -3.00 17.45
N TYR A 171 -8.30 -3.61 16.78
CA TYR A 171 -7.92 -5.02 16.98
C TYR A 171 -6.48 -5.30 16.59
N GLY A 172 -5.92 -6.34 17.17
CA GLY A 172 -4.55 -6.81 16.89
C GLY A 172 -4.50 -7.79 15.72
N THR A 173 -3.28 -8.13 15.32
CA THR A 173 -3.01 -9.14 14.29
C THR A 173 -3.35 -10.54 14.79
N ASP A 174 -4.10 -11.30 14.00
CA ASP A 174 -4.39 -12.72 14.24
C ASP A 174 -3.27 -13.60 13.66
N TYR A 175 -2.22 -13.77 14.45
CA TYR A 175 -1.08 -14.61 14.06
C TYR A 175 -1.46 -16.09 13.84
N GLY A 176 -2.51 -16.56 14.50
CA GLY A 176 -2.99 -17.93 14.34
C GLY A 176 -3.55 -18.19 12.94
N ILE A 177 -4.34 -17.25 12.43
CA ILE A 177 -4.87 -17.31 11.06
C ILE A 177 -3.76 -17.14 10.03
N ILE A 178 -2.86 -16.18 10.23
CA ILE A 178 -1.73 -15.97 9.32
C ILE A 178 -0.87 -17.23 9.26
N LYS A 179 -0.61 -17.88 10.40
CA LYS A 179 0.12 -19.15 10.42
C LYS A 179 -0.61 -20.24 9.64
N ARG A 180 -1.92 -20.40 9.83
CA ARG A 180 -2.73 -21.38 9.06
C ARG A 180 -2.66 -21.11 7.56
N TYR A 181 -2.73 -19.85 7.14
CA TYR A 181 -2.50 -19.47 5.74
C TYR A 181 -1.13 -19.97 5.24
N PHE A 182 -0.05 -19.67 5.95
CA PHE A 182 1.30 -20.10 5.58
C PHE A 182 1.41 -21.62 5.46
N ASP A 183 0.88 -22.35 6.44
CA ASP A 183 0.91 -23.82 6.47
C ASP A 183 0.13 -24.40 5.28
N SER A 184 -1.04 -23.84 4.98
CA SER A 184 -1.88 -24.25 3.84
C SER A 184 -1.19 -24.05 2.49
N VAL A 185 -0.55 -22.88 2.29
CA VAL A 185 0.18 -22.60 1.04
C VAL A 185 1.42 -23.48 0.92
N LYS A 186 2.16 -23.74 2.00
CA LYS A 186 3.30 -24.67 2.02
C LYS A 186 2.89 -26.10 1.74
N ALA A 187 1.70 -26.52 2.19
CA ALA A 187 1.14 -27.83 1.89
C ALA A 187 0.65 -27.96 0.44
N GLY A 188 0.74 -26.90 -0.37
CA GLY A 188 0.33 -26.93 -1.77
C GLY A 188 -1.16 -26.82 -2.02
N LEU A 189 -1.95 -26.36 -1.03
CA LEU A 189 -3.39 -26.17 -1.18
C LEU A 189 -3.69 -25.11 -2.27
N GLY A 190 -4.76 -25.34 -3.01
CA GLY A 190 -5.28 -24.40 -4.01
C GLY A 190 -5.86 -23.12 -3.36
N ILE A 191 -6.01 -22.06 -4.16
CA ILE A 191 -6.50 -20.77 -3.66
C ILE A 191 -7.85 -20.87 -2.95
N ASN A 192 -8.77 -21.66 -3.47
CA ASN A 192 -10.10 -21.82 -2.87
C ASN A 192 -10.05 -22.46 -1.47
N ASP A 193 -9.13 -23.40 -1.25
CA ASP A 193 -8.97 -24.03 0.07
C ASP A 193 -8.24 -23.09 1.04
N VAL A 194 -7.32 -22.30 0.53
CA VAL A 194 -6.66 -21.25 1.32
C VAL A 194 -7.67 -20.17 1.75
N LEU A 195 -8.58 -19.75 0.87
CA LEU A 195 -9.64 -18.78 1.20
C LEU A 195 -10.59 -19.30 2.30
N LYS A 196 -10.93 -20.58 2.31
CA LYS A 196 -11.73 -21.20 3.38
C LYS A 196 -11.11 -21.06 4.77
N VAL A 197 -9.78 -20.93 4.87
CA VAL A 197 -9.11 -20.68 6.16
C VAL A 197 -9.57 -19.35 6.76
N PHE A 198 -9.79 -18.35 5.91
CA PHE A 198 -10.26 -17.04 6.33
C PHE A 198 -11.77 -17.02 6.54
N GLU A 199 -12.56 -17.61 5.65
CA GLU A 199 -14.02 -17.68 5.75
C GLU A 199 -14.45 -18.38 7.05
N ASN A 200 -13.92 -19.57 7.34
CA ASN A 200 -14.23 -20.32 8.56
C ASN A 200 -13.81 -19.61 9.86
N ALA A 201 -12.90 -18.65 9.79
CA ALA A 201 -12.45 -17.90 10.95
C ALA A 201 -13.17 -16.56 11.11
N TRP A 202 -13.85 -16.10 10.05
CA TRP A 202 -14.66 -14.88 10.09
C TRP A 202 -16.00 -15.09 10.83
N ASP A 203 -16.58 -16.29 10.71
CA ASP A 203 -17.88 -16.66 11.30
C ASP A 203 -17.79 -17.07 12.79
N GLY A 204 -16.62 -17.07 13.41
CA GLY A 204 -16.36 -17.36 14.82
C GLY A 204 -15.98 -16.13 15.62
#